data_536be10ae178ddbeb8bd62a1470f7ce8
#
_entry.id   536be10ae178ddbeb8bd62a1470f7ce8
#
_cell.length_a   1.000
_cell.length_b   1.000
_cell.length_c   1.000
_cell.angle_alpha   90.00
_cell.angle_beta   90.00
_cell.angle_gamma   90.00
#
_symmetry.space_group_name_H-M   'P 1'
#
loop_
_entity.id
_entity.type
_entity.pdbx_description
1 polymer ?
#
loop_
_entity_poly.entity_id
_entity_poly.type
_entity_poly.pdbx_seq_one_letter_code
_entity_poly.pdbx_strand_id
1 'polypeptide(L)'
;MRWVSEQQIASGGVDMPGQKRMPWVLALAAMLVALPHVSSAQSQPHGAPAASQKPSTAKTVAAKPTSTKPAAQKSAQSTPRSAKPAAASKTAHAPHGMVKSSARSSASGPRKSVAKFEPGYNSQGTRLGLRSEFADLALNSSAVMVMDQATGEVLLEKNAGTALPIASITKVMTAIVVLEAGLPLEEMIVISREDTQLEKYSASRLKVGASFSRAELLHLALMSSENRAAHALGRAYPGGLTAFVAAMNDKARSLRMSSSSFAEPTGLSSANVASPRDLALLVNAAHGFSLIREFSTDREAIVRVGGRQQQFRNTNALTRDGSWELGLSKTGFIRDAGKCLVMQANIDDRDVIIVMLDAEGSAKRLADAERIRRWLSIERDRQAGSFRS
;
A
#
# COMPACT_ATOMS: atom_id res chain seq x y z
N MET A 1 3.08 -12.37 33.98
CA MET A 1 4.27 -13.20 34.13
C MET A 1 5.47 -12.32 33.88
N ARG A 2 6.27 -12.16 34.94
CA ARG A 2 7.48 -11.34 34.96
C ARG A 2 8.60 -12.07 34.22
N TRP A 3 9.38 -11.35 33.43
CA TRP A 3 10.71 -11.76 33.02
C TRP A 3 11.70 -10.79 33.63
N VAL A 4 12.47 -11.29 34.57
CA VAL A 4 13.71 -10.72 35.08
C VAL A 4 14.83 -11.59 34.51
N SER A 5 15.81 -11.01 33.88
CA SER A 5 17.09 -11.68 33.62
C SER A 5 18.23 -10.74 33.97
N GLU A 6 18.88 -11.07 35.06
CA GLU A 6 20.25 -10.68 35.37
C GLU A 6 21.21 -11.33 34.43
N GLN A 7 22.16 -10.59 33.91
CA GLN A 7 23.40 -11.14 33.41
C GLN A 7 24.59 -10.47 34.06
N GLN A 8 25.30 -11.29 34.79
CA GLN A 8 26.59 -10.97 35.43
C GLN A 8 27.73 -10.89 34.40
N ILE A 9 28.59 -9.95 34.74
CA ILE A 9 29.85 -9.55 34.14
C ILE A 9 30.92 -10.64 34.36
N ALA A 10 31.66 -10.94 33.33
CA ALA A 10 32.99 -11.56 33.44
C ALA A 10 33.98 -10.76 32.61
N SER A 11 34.91 -10.15 33.30
CA SER A 11 36.07 -9.44 32.81
C SER A 11 37.14 -10.44 32.34
N GLY A 12 37.71 -10.24 31.16
CA GLY A 12 38.91 -10.91 30.69
C GLY A 12 39.66 -9.97 29.76
N GLY A 13 40.67 -9.32 30.30
CA GLY A 13 41.56 -8.44 29.55
C GLY A 13 42.52 -9.24 28.71
N VAL A 14 42.75 -8.79 27.47
CA VAL A 14 43.94 -9.14 26.68
C VAL A 14 44.54 -7.84 26.15
N ASP A 15 45.74 -7.57 26.63
CA ASP A 15 46.62 -6.49 26.22
C ASP A 15 47.14 -6.75 24.79
N MET A 16 47.07 -5.73 23.92
CA MET A 16 47.83 -5.70 22.67
C MET A 16 48.43 -4.28 22.50
N PRO A 17 49.74 -4.19 22.19
CA PRO A 17 50.44 -2.92 22.13
C PRO A 17 50.44 -2.29 20.74
N GLY A 18 50.31 -0.97 20.72
CA GLY A 18 50.92 -0.13 19.69
C GLY A 18 50.04 0.37 18.55
N GLN A 19 49.23 1.39 18.77
CA GLN A 19 48.87 2.32 17.70
C GLN A 19 48.96 3.77 18.16
N LYS A 20 49.82 4.53 17.48
CA LYS A 20 50.12 5.93 17.66
C LYS A 20 48.86 6.78 17.41
N ARG A 21 48.44 7.54 18.41
CA ARG A 21 47.41 8.56 18.31
C ARG A 21 47.99 9.80 17.62
N MET A 22 47.36 10.23 16.52
CA MET A 22 47.50 11.58 15.97
C MET A 22 46.38 12.45 16.47
N PRO A 23 46.62 13.68 16.92
CA PRO A 23 45.59 14.60 17.33
C PRO A 23 45.06 15.35 16.12
N TRP A 24 43.73 15.28 15.91
CA TRP A 24 43.05 16.14 14.96
C TRP A 24 42.76 17.48 15.64
N VAL A 25 43.40 18.51 15.15
CA VAL A 25 43.22 19.91 15.53
C VAL A 25 41.93 20.40 14.93
N LEU A 26 41.01 20.84 15.81
CA LEU A 26 39.83 21.59 15.45
C LEU A 26 40.22 22.95 14.85
N ALA A 27 39.92 23.15 13.57
CA ALA A 27 39.91 24.47 12.94
C ALA A 27 38.46 24.92 12.74
N LEU A 28 37.92 25.73 13.66
CA LEU A 28 36.71 26.52 13.48
C LEU A 28 37.05 27.71 12.60
N ALA A 29 36.59 27.71 11.33
CA ALA A 29 36.55 28.91 10.51
C ALA A 29 35.15 29.51 10.57
N ALA A 30 34.99 30.58 11.33
CA ALA A 30 33.81 31.42 11.32
C ALA A 30 33.79 32.26 10.04
N MET A 31 32.88 31.99 9.11
CA MET A 31 32.61 32.82 7.96
C MET A 31 31.41 33.72 8.26
N LEU A 32 31.70 34.99 8.64
CA LEU A 32 30.71 36.06 8.67
C LEU A 32 30.32 36.38 7.22
N VAL A 33 29.08 36.13 6.83
CA VAL A 33 28.51 36.67 5.59
C VAL A 33 27.63 37.84 5.97
N ALA A 34 28.08 39.03 5.55
CA ALA A 34 27.35 40.28 5.68
C ALA A 34 26.12 40.29 4.76
N LEU A 35 24.96 40.55 5.33
CA LEU A 35 23.71 40.80 4.61
C LEU A 35 23.65 42.30 4.22
N PRO A 36 23.29 42.68 3.00
CA PRO A 36 23.00 44.06 2.69
C PRO A 36 21.62 44.48 3.19
N HIS A 37 21.60 45.56 3.96
CA HIS A 37 20.39 46.27 4.33
C HIS A 37 19.72 46.88 3.09
N VAL A 38 18.49 46.50 2.83
CA VAL A 38 17.60 47.21 1.91
C VAL A 38 16.75 48.17 2.72
N SER A 39 16.97 49.44 2.46
CA SER A 39 16.28 50.61 3.05
C SER A 39 14.83 50.64 2.61
N SER A 40 13.91 50.69 3.57
CA SER A 40 12.48 50.92 3.36
C SER A 40 12.24 52.41 3.01
N ALA A 41 11.74 52.65 1.82
CA ALA A 41 11.16 53.93 1.45
C ALA A 41 9.67 53.93 1.79
N GLN A 42 9.30 54.78 2.76
CA GLN A 42 7.93 55.16 3.04
C GLN A 42 7.42 56.13 1.97
N SER A 43 6.25 55.89 1.41
CA SER A 43 5.45 56.92 0.75
C SER A 43 4.05 56.91 1.33
N GLN A 44 3.70 58.03 1.91
CA GLN A 44 2.42 58.38 2.49
C GLN A 44 1.38 58.81 1.43
N PRO A 45 0.09 58.92 1.82
CA PRO A 45 -1.05 58.86 0.91
C PRO A 45 -1.62 60.21 0.53
N HIS A 46 -2.25 60.30 -0.63
CA HIS A 46 -3.14 61.41 -0.99
C HIS A 46 -4.56 60.88 -1.19
N GLY A 47 -5.47 61.31 -0.39
CA GLY A 47 -6.55 62.28 -0.60
C GLY A 47 -7.81 61.63 -1.16
N ALA A 48 -8.80 61.57 -0.28
CA ALA A 48 -10.20 61.32 -0.62
C ALA A 48 -10.83 62.57 -1.31
N PRO A 49 -12.05 62.49 -1.93
CA PRO A 49 -13.19 62.95 -1.16
C PRO A 49 -14.46 62.07 -1.22
N ALA A 50 -15.26 62.32 -0.21
CA ALA A 50 -16.54 61.76 0.18
C ALA A 50 -17.72 62.03 -0.77
N ALA A 51 -18.68 61.11 -0.79
CA ALA A 51 -20.08 61.40 -0.94
C ALA A 51 -20.92 60.35 -0.22
N SER A 52 -21.46 60.74 0.82
CA SER A 52 -22.64 60.53 1.57
C SER A 52 -23.85 59.89 0.83
N GLN A 53 -24.46 58.92 1.44
CA GLN A 53 -25.90 58.91 1.73
C GLN A 53 -26.29 57.74 2.61
N LYS A 54 -26.91 58.06 3.73
CA LYS A 54 -27.61 57.25 4.71
C LYS A 54 -29.11 57.24 4.34
N PRO A 55 -29.99 56.64 5.14
CA PRO A 55 -30.39 55.24 5.22
C PRO A 55 -31.92 55.05 4.92
N SER A 56 -32.36 53.84 4.76
CA SER A 56 -33.80 53.57 4.80
C SER A 56 -34.09 52.43 5.75
N THR A 57 -34.89 52.77 6.72
CA THR A 57 -35.44 52.01 7.83
C THR A 57 -36.70 51.21 7.43
N ALA A 58 -36.98 50.23 8.29
CA ALA A 58 -38.26 49.56 8.57
C ALA A 58 -38.49 48.24 7.80
N LYS A 59 -38.97 47.16 8.38
CA LYS A 59 -39.81 46.99 9.56
C LYS A 59 -39.76 45.55 10.04
N THR A 60 -39.66 45.40 11.31
CA THR A 60 -39.96 44.22 12.14
C THR A 60 -41.42 43.78 11.97
N VAL A 61 -41.62 42.46 11.77
CA VAL A 61 -42.85 41.81 12.22
C VAL A 61 -42.50 40.47 12.82
N ALA A 62 -42.67 40.40 14.12
CA ALA A 62 -42.68 39.18 14.90
C ALA A 62 -44.08 38.57 14.85
N ALA A 63 -44.14 37.25 14.74
CA ALA A 63 -45.29 36.50 15.20
C ALA A 63 -44.87 35.14 15.69
N LYS A 64 -45.11 34.90 16.94
CA LYS A 64 -44.97 33.70 17.75
C LYS A 64 -46.41 33.03 17.84
N PRO A 65 -46.56 31.93 18.55
CA PRO A 65 -46.73 30.55 18.02
C PRO A 65 -48.16 30.05 18.28
N THR A 66 -48.55 28.95 17.67
CA THR A 66 -49.68 28.16 18.17
C THR A 66 -49.36 26.68 18.24
N SER A 67 -49.40 26.25 19.47
CA SER A 67 -49.46 24.86 19.92
C SER A 67 -50.84 24.27 19.61
N THR A 68 -50.89 23.02 19.15
CA THR A 68 -51.99 22.11 19.47
C THR A 68 -51.53 20.66 19.32
N LYS A 69 -51.50 19.98 20.44
CA LYS A 69 -51.70 18.55 20.65
C LYS A 69 -53.05 18.49 21.39
N PRO A 70 -53.79 17.37 21.52
CA PRO A 70 -53.61 15.96 21.16
C PRO A 70 -54.86 15.30 20.58
N ALA A 71 -54.78 14.04 20.16
CA ALA A 71 -55.82 13.04 20.47
C ALA A 71 -55.38 11.63 20.14
N ALA A 72 -55.47 10.82 21.17
CA ALA A 72 -55.29 9.36 21.14
C ALA A 72 -56.64 8.68 20.87
N GLN A 73 -56.57 7.52 20.21
CA GLN A 73 -57.51 6.38 20.32
C GLN A 73 -56.81 5.19 19.64
N LYS A 74 -56.40 4.17 20.34
CA LYS A 74 -57.01 3.02 21.04
C LYS A 74 -57.81 2.10 20.13
N SER A 75 -57.44 0.83 20.29
CA SER A 75 -58.15 -0.45 20.14
C SER A 75 -57.97 -1.11 18.77
N ALA A 76 -57.83 -2.42 18.62
CA ALA A 76 -57.86 -3.60 19.51
C ALA A 76 -57.21 -4.76 18.78
N GLN A 77 -56.41 -5.53 19.46
CA GLN A 77 -56.56 -6.96 19.74
C GLN A 77 -57.33 -7.85 18.75
N SER A 78 -56.58 -8.83 18.16
CA SER A 78 -57.03 -10.22 18.19
C SER A 78 -55.97 -11.17 17.64
N THR A 79 -55.35 -11.94 18.48
CA THR A 79 -54.97 -13.34 18.22
C THR A 79 -56.18 -14.19 18.55
N PRO A 80 -56.36 -15.42 18.03
CA PRO A 80 -55.55 -16.53 18.41
C PRO A 80 -55.41 -17.74 17.40
N ARG A 81 -54.40 -18.52 17.69
CA ARG A 81 -54.44 -19.99 17.89
C ARG A 81 -54.49 -20.97 16.71
N SER A 82 -53.39 -21.74 16.67
CA SER A 82 -53.25 -23.20 16.72
C SER A 82 -53.88 -24.05 15.62
N ALA A 83 -53.04 -24.88 15.00
CA ALA A 83 -53.03 -26.31 15.31
C ALA A 83 -52.08 -27.09 14.38
N LYS A 84 -51.23 -27.90 15.02
CA LYS A 84 -50.61 -29.10 14.45
C LYS A 84 -51.61 -30.26 14.67
N PRO A 85 -51.68 -31.28 13.80
CA PRO A 85 -51.16 -32.62 14.17
C PRO A 85 -50.47 -33.30 12.98
N ALA A 86 -49.38 -34.03 13.17
CA ALA A 86 -49.09 -35.33 13.74
C ALA A 86 -49.55 -36.53 12.91
N ALA A 87 -48.55 -37.27 12.42
CA ALA A 87 -48.31 -38.71 12.42
C ALA A 87 -49.18 -39.66 11.57
N ALA A 88 -48.48 -40.52 10.83
CA ALA A 88 -48.48 -41.98 10.88
C ALA A 88 -47.80 -42.55 9.63
N SER A 89 -46.66 -43.19 9.73
CA SER A 89 -46.29 -44.60 9.90
C SER A 89 -47.03 -45.58 8.99
N LYS A 90 -46.24 -46.34 8.21
CA LYS A 90 -46.16 -47.82 8.10
C LYS A 90 -45.34 -48.22 6.88
N THR A 91 -44.15 -48.85 7.13
CA THR A 91 -43.82 -50.28 6.99
C THR A 91 -44.23 -50.93 5.66
N ALA A 92 -43.33 -51.49 4.84
CA ALA A 92 -42.63 -52.73 5.00
C ALA A 92 -42.08 -53.23 3.66
N HIS A 93 -40.99 -54.02 3.79
CA HIS A 93 -40.53 -55.14 3.00
C HIS A 93 -39.59 -54.97 1.82
N ALA A 94 -38.38 -55.45 2.06
CA ALA A 94 -37.45 -55.99 1.06
C ALA A 94 -37.93 -57.31 0.47
N PRO A 95 -37.37 -57.78 -0.65
CA PRO A 95 -36.17 -58.61 -0.52
C PRO A 95 -35.13 -58.54 -1.67
N HIS A 96 -33.94 -58.98 -1.25
CA HIS A 96 -32.87 -59.67 -1.97
C HIS A 96 -32.72 -59.56 -3.51
N GLY A 97 -31.54 -59.09 -3.93
CA GLY A 97 -31.00 -59.39 -5.25
C GLY A 97 -29.48 -59.14 -5.24
N MET A 98 -28.74 -60.22 -4.94
CA MET A 98 -27.28 -60.31 -5.11
C MET A 98 -26.93 -60.27 -6.59
N VAL A 99 -26.01 -59.39 -7.03
CA VAL A 99 -25.14 -59.66 -8.19
C VAL A 99 -23.90 -58.75 -8.19
N LYS A 100 -22.76 -59.41 -8.01
CA LYS A 100 -21.44 -59.24 -8.66
C LYS A 100 -20.74 -57.86 -8.64
N SER A 101 -19.70 -57.83 -7.84
CA SER A 101 -18.50 -56.98 -7.96
C SER A 101 -17.90 -57.01 -9.37
N SER A 102 -17.70 -55.84 -9.95
CA SER A 102 -16.63 -55.62 -10.92
C SER A 102 -15.83 -54.38 -10.49
N ALA A 103 -14.66 -54.66 -9.96
CA ALA A 103 -13.64 -53.65 -9.69
C ALA A 103 -13.23 -52.99 -11.00
N ARG A 104 -13.58 -51.71 -11.19
CA ARG A 104 -12.90 -50.83 -12.15
C ARG A 104 -11.96 -49.96 -11.39
N SER A 105 -10.69 -50.29 -11.46
CA SER A 105 -9.57 -49.41 -11.14
C SER A 105 -9.65 -48.15 -12.03
N SER A 106 -10.11 -47.04 -11.47
CA SER A 106 -9.96 -45.73 -12.09
C SER A 106 -8.60 -45.19 -11.72
N ALA A 107 -7.65 -45.36 -12.63
CA ALA A 107 -6.40 -44.61 -12.61
C ALA A 107 -6.73 -43.11 -12.71
N SER A 108 -6.56 -42.40 -11.59
CA SER A 108 -6.57 -40.92 -11.58
C SER A 108 -5.25 -40.43 -12.18
N GLY A 109 -5.24 -40.23 -13.49
CA GLY A 109 -4.18 -39.44 -14.14
C GLY A 109 -4.20 -38.01 -13.60
N PRO A 110 -3.05 -37.30 -13.62
CA PRO A 110 -2.99 -35.95 -13.12
C PRO A 110 -3.96 -35.09 -13.93
N ARG A 111 -4.99 -34.56 -13.28
CA ARG A 111 -5.84 -33.52 -13.86
C ARG A 111 -4.95 -32.33 -14.14
N LYS A 112 -4.59 -32.15 -15.42
CA LYS A 112 -4.07 -30.87 -15.91
C LYS A 112 -5.12 -29.82 -15.54
N SER A 113 -4.79 -28.97 -14.56
CA SER A 113 -5.57 -27.77 -14.31
C SER A 113 -5.55 -26.97 -15.62
N VAL A 114 -6.65 -26.96 -16.33
CA VAL A 114 -6.87 -26.03 -17.44
C VAL A 114 -6.79 -24.66 -16.80
N ALA A 115 -5.70 -23.94 -17.05
CA ALA A 115 -5.54 -22.58 -16.63
C ALA A 115 -6.77 -21.82 -17.14
N LYS A 116 -7.61 -21.36 -16.22
CA LYS A 116 -8.79 -20.57 -16.56
C LYS A 116 -8.26 -19.34 -17.33
N PHE A 117 -8.56 -19.29 -18.61
CA PHE A 117 -8.23 -18.16 -19.46
C PHE A 117 -8.98 -16.96 -18.91
N GLU A 118 -8.30 -16.15 -18.10
CA GLU A 118 -8.84 -14.85 -17.70
C GLU A 118 -8.77 -13.97 -18.95
N PRO A 119 -9.90 -13.40 -19.41
CA PRO A 119 -9.87 -12.50 -20.56
C PRO A 119 -8.87 -11.39 -20.27
N GLY A 120 -7.95 -11.15 -21.21
CA GLY A 120 -6.88 -10.18 -21.07
C GLY A 120 -7.42 -8.84 -20.60
N TYR A 121 -6.83 -8.27 -19.57
CA TYR A 121 -7.21 -6.96 -19.08
C TYR A 121 -6.98 -5.93 -20.17
N ASN A 122 -7.99 -5.10 -20.46
CA ASN A 122 -7.82 -3.92 -21.30
C ASN A 122 -7.23 -2.78 -20.44
N SER A 123 -6.03 -3.01 -19.90
CA SER A 123 -5.29 -2.06 -19.09
C SER A 123 -4.84 -0.84 -19.89
N GLN A 124 -4.45 0.24 -19.21
CA GLN A 124 -3.96 1.44 -19.88
C GLN A 124 -2.71 1.15 -20.71
N GLY A 125 -1.75 0.38 -20.20
CA GLY A 125 -0.55 0.00 -20.96
C GLY A 125 -0.89 -0.82 -22.21
N THR A 126 -1.89 -1.71 -22.13
CA THR A 126 -2.40 -2.43 -23.32
C THR A 126 -3.02 -1.47 -24.33
N ARG A 127 -3.86 -0.52 -23.88
CA ARG A 127 -4.47 0.51 -24.75
C ARG A 127 -3.44 1.41 -25.44
N LEU A 128 -2.32 1.68 -24.77
CA LEU A 128 -1.21 2.48 -25.29
C LEU A 128 -0.22 1.66 -26.16
N GLY A 129 -0.44 0.35 -26.35
CA GLY A 129 0.43 -0.52 -27.15
C GLY A 129 1.79 -0.82 -26.52
N LEU A 130 2.00 -0.53 -25.24
CA LEU A 130 3.31 -0.63 -24.56
C LEU A 130 3.83 -2.07 -24.43
N ARG A 131 3.00 -3.07 -24.63
CA ARG A 131 3.38 -4.49 -24.54
C ARG A 131 4.22 -4.96 -25.73
N SER A 132 4.06 -4.33 -26.87
CA SER A 132 4.79 -4.69 -28.10
C SER A 132 6.22 -4.16 -28.13
N GLU A 133 6.58 -3.27 -27.21
CA GLU A 133 7.92 -2.70 -27.15
C GLU A 133 8.92 -3.70 -26.57
N PHE A 134 10.01 -3.94 -27.31
CA PHE A 134 11.04 -4.89 -26.93
C PHE A 134 12.01 -4.22 -25.95
N ALA A 135 12.16 -4.81 -24.76
CA ALA A 135 13.32 -4.63 -23.92
C ALA A 135 14.33 -5.75 -24.18
N ASP A 136 15.57 -5.62 -23.75
CA ASP A 136 16.62 -6.64 -23.87
C ASP A 136 16.20 -8.01 -23.33
N LEU A 137 15.21 -8.02 -22.43
CA LEU A 137 14.52 -9.21 -21.95
C LEU A 137 13.08 -9.24 -22.45
N ALA A 138 12.60 -10.42 -22.85
CA ALA A 138 11.21 -10.63 -23.26
C ALA A 138 10.26 -10.57 -22.05
N LEU A 139 10.02 -9.37 -21.54
CA LEU A 139 9.20 -9.11 -20.35
C LEU A 139 7.73 -8.90 -20.73
N ASN A 140 6.82 -9.52 -19.94
CA ASN A 140 5.37 -9.38 -20.08
C ASN A 140 4.82 -8.07 -19.51
N SER A 141 5.54 -7.46 -18.56
CA SER A 141 5.19 -6.16 -17.99
C SER A 141 5.31 -5.08 -19.06
N SER A 142 4.32 -4.19 -19.14
CA SER A 142 4.28 -3.12 -20.15
C SER A 142 5.33 -2.05 -19.90
N ALA A 143 5.66 -1.80 -18.63
CA ALA A 143 6.66 -0.81 -18.24
C ALA A 143 7.50 -1.35 -17.07
N VAL A 144 8.83 -1.18 -17.16
CA VAL A 144 9.80 -1.76 -16.23
C VAL A 144 10.93 -0.77 -15.96
N MET A 145 11.46 -0.78 -14.74
CA MET A 145 12.68 -0.11 -14.34
C MET A 145 13.45 -1.03 -13.39
N VAL A 146 14.73 -1.22 -13.65
CA VAL A 146 15.68 -1.86 -12.73
C VAL A 146 16.82 -0.88 -12.49
N MET A 147 17.09 -0.58 -11.24
CA MET A 147 18.07 0.43 -10.83
C MET A 147 18.96 -0.15 -9.73
N ASP A 148 20.25 0.05 -9.83
CA ASP A 148 21.16 -0.15 -8.72
C ASP A 148 20.85 0.88 -7.62
N GLN A 149 20.61 0.40 -6.40
CA GLN A 149 20.18 1.28 -5.32
C GLN A 149 21.31 2.16 -4.80
N ALA A 150 22.54 1.64 -4.80
CA ALA A 150 23.70 2.37 -4.25
C ALA A 150 24.17 3.49 -5.18
N THR A 151 24.20 3.22 -6.48
CA THR A 151 24.73 4.15 -7.49
C THR A 151 23.67 4.99 -8.19
N GLY A 152 22.40 4.53 -8.21
CA GLY A 152 21.33 5.10 -9.01
C GLY A 152 21.43 4.76 -10.51
N GLU A 153 22.36 3.88 -10.90
CA GLU A 153 22.52 3.41 -12.28
C GLU A 153 21.28 2.67 -12.76
N VAL A 154 20.82 3.02 -13.97
CA VAL A 154 19.74 2.30 -14.65
C VAL A 154 20.32 1.07 -15.31
N LEU A 155 19.92 -0.11 -14.82
CA LEU A 155 20.42 -1.39 -15.32
C LEU A 155 19.56 -1.93 -16.47
N LEU A 156 18.25 -1.74 -16.38
CA LEU A 156 17.28 -2.15 -17.39
C LEU A 156 16.08 -1.20 -17.37
N GLU A 157 15.62 -0.80 -18.55
CA GLU A 157 14.37 -0.04 -18.66
C GLU A 157 13.52 -0.48 -19.86
N LYS A 158 12.21 -0.40 -19.67
CA LYS A 158 11.20 -0.56 -20.73
C LYS A 158 10.08 0.42 -20.41
N ASN A 159 9.80 1.37 -21.31
CA ASN A 159 8.76 2.39 -21.11
C ASN A 159 8.84 3.12 -19.76
N ALA A 160 10.05 3.29 -19.21
CA ALA A 160 10.28 3.70 -17.83
C ALA A 160 9.79 5.12 -17.50
N GLY A 161 9.62 5.98 -18.51
CA GLY A 161 9.07 7.33 -18.37
C GLY A 161 7.55 7.44 -18.45
N THR A 162 6.85 6.36 -18.83
CA THR A 162 5.40 6.41 -19.07
C THR A 162 4.62 6.29 -17.76
N ALA A 163 3.78 7.29 -17.46
CA ALA A 163 2.88 7.26 -16.32
C ALA A 163 1.72 6.30 -16.59
N LEU A 164 1.52 5.35 -15.69
CA LEU A 164 0.44 4.36 -15.70
C LEU A 164 -0.28 4.34 -14.36
N PRO A 165 -1.54 3.87 -14.27
CA PRO A 165 -2.18 3.58 -13.01
C PRO A 165 -1.37 2.55 -12.23
N ILE A 166 -1.13 2.81 -10.93
CA ILE A 166 -0.20 2.03 -10.11
C ILE A 166 -0.91 1.12 -9.09
N ALA A 167 -2.22 1.21 -9.01
CA ALA A 167 -3.00 0.45 -8.04
C ALA A 167 -2.40 0.57 -6.62
N SER A 168 -2.43 -0.50 -5.83
CA SER A 168 -1.98 -0.51 -4.43
C SER A 168 -0.48 -0.26 -4.22
N ILE A 169 0.32 0.00 -5.26
CA ILE A 169 1.67 0.55 -5.09
C ILE A 169 1.59 1.92 -4.37
N THR A 170 0.49 2.66 -4.57
CA THR A 170 0.13 3.88 -3.84
C THR A 170 0.38 3.80 -2.34
N LYS A 171 0.17 2.62 -1.72
CA LYS A 171 0.32 2.43 -0.28
C LYS A 171 1.76 2.58 0.22
N VAL A 172 2.75 2.55 -0.67
CA VAL A 172 4.13 2.89 -0.33
C VAL A 172 4.24 4.39 -0.04
N MET A 173 3.62 5.23 -0.88
CA MET A 173 3.52 6.68 -0.62
C MET A 173 2.71 6.96 0.64
N THR A 174 1.57 6.28 0.82
CA THR A 174 0.75 6.37 2.04
C THR A 174 1.58 6.09 3.29
N ALA A 175 2.43 5.06 3.25
CA ALA A 175 3.27 4.69 4.39
C ALA A 175 4.31 5.77 4.72
N ILE A 176 4.98 6.33 3.71
CA ILE A 176 5.94 7.43 3.91
C ILE A 176 5.24 8.62 4.58
N VAL A 177 4.10 9.07 4.04
CA VAL A 177 3.37 10.24 4.58
C VAL A 177 2.91 10.00 6.02
N VAL A 178 2.42 8.78 6.34
CA VAL A 178 2.02 8.41 7.71
C VAL A 178 3.20 8.47 8.67
N LEU A 179 4.37 7.96 8.28
CA LEU A 179 5.55 7.92 9.15
C LEU A 179 6.19 9.30 9.29
N GLU A 180 6.25 10.09 8.22
CA GLU A 180 6.78 11.47 8.26
C GLU A 180 5.90 12.43 9.08
N ALA A 181 4.62 12.12 9.25
CA ALA A 181 3.75 12.89 10.13
C ALA A 181 4.13 12.79 11.61
N GLY A 182 4.93 11.80 12.01
CA GLY A 182 5.41 11.64 13.38
C GLY A 182 4.30 11.40 14.40
N LEU A 183 3.11 10.98 13.97
CA LEU A 183 1.97 10.71 14.87
C LEU A 183 2.20 9.41 15.66
N PRO A 184 1.67 9.30 16.91
CA PRO A 184 1.84 8.11 17.72
C PRO A 184 1.37 6.84 16.99
N LEU A 185 2.23 5.85 16.94
CA LEU A 185 1.97 4.58 16.26
C LEU A 185 0.97 3.70 17.02
N GLU A 186 0.88 3.90 18.32
CA GLU A 186 -0.02 3.21 19.25
C GLU A 186 -1.43 3.82 19.25
N GLU A 187 -1.61 4.99 18.63
CA GLU A 187 -2.92 5.64 18.54
C GLU A 187 -3.94 4.73 17.88
N MET A 188 -5.07 4.53 18.57
CA MET A 188 -6.14 3.65 18.12
C MET A 188 -7.05 4.36 17.11
N ILE A 189 -7.15 3.81 15.92
CA ILE A 189 -7.98 4.32 14.84
C ILE A 189 -9.14 3.34 14.62
N VAL A 190 -10.36 3.85 14.68
CA VAL A 190 -11.58 3.07 14.44
C VAL A 190 -11.89 3.05 12.95
N ILE A 191 -12.16 1.87 12.40
CA ILE A 191 -12.68 1.72 11.02
C ILE A 191 -14.08 2.31 10.97
N SER A 192 -14.27 3.34 10.19
CA SER A 192 -15.54 4.05 10.02
C SER A 192 -16.36 3.54 8.83
N ARG A 193 -17.58 4.07 8.67
CA ARG A 193 -18.38 3.81 7.47
C ARG A 193 -17.73 4.39 6.20
N GLU A 194 -17.03 5.52 6.32
CA GLU A 194 -16.31 6.14 5.20
C GLU A 194 -15.26 5.19 4.63
N ASP A 195 -14.56 4.43 5.50
CA ASP A 195 -13.55 3.45 5.07
C ASP A 195 -14.16 2.26 4.30
N THR A 196 -15.48 2.15 4.24
CA THR A 196 -16.21 1.13 3.47
C THR A 196 -16.83 1.65 2.17
N GLN A 197 -16.87 2.96 1.98
CA GLN A 197 -17.40 3.60 0.77
C GLN A 197 -16.38 3.64 -0.37
N LEU A 198 -15.37 2.79 -0.29
CA LEU A 198 -14.40 2.55 -1.33
C LEU A 198 -15.05 1.82 -2.50
N GLU A 199 -14.48 1.92 -3.69
CA GLU A 199 -15.01 1.31 -4.90
C GLU A 199 -15.49 -0.13 -4.69
N LYS A 200 -16.59 -0.49 -5.34
CA LYS A 200 -17.46 -1.67 -5.12
C LYS A 200 -16.78 -3.04 -5.08
N TYR A 201 -15.50 -3.13 -5.41
CA TYR A 201 -14.77 -4.41 -5.55
C TYR A 201 -13.73 -4.64 -4.45
N SER A 202 -13.68 -3.81 -3.43
CA SER A 202 -12.72 -3.94 -2.34
C SER A 202 -13.27 -4.78 -1.19
N ALA A 203 -13.07 -6.09 -1.27
CA ALA A 203 -13.32 -6.94 -0.11
C ALA A 203 -12.29 -6.65 0.99
N SER A 204 -12.75 -6.46 2.24
CA SER A 204 -11.89 -6.29 3.40
C SER A 204 -12.45 -7.04 4.60
N ARG A 205 -11.54 -7.57 5.41
CA ARG A 205 -11.88 -8.25 6.67
C ARG A 205 -12.00 -7.27 7.85
N LEU A 206 -11.56 -6.02 7.68
CA LEU A 206 -11.67 -4.98 8.70
C LEU A 206 -13.12 -4.47 8.76
N LYS A 207 -13.81 -4.74 9.86
CA LYS A 207 -15.22 -4.38 10.04
C LYS A 207 -15.36 -2.97 10.60
N VAL A 208 -16.44 -2.28 10.22
CA VAL A 208 -16.83 -1.00 10.85
C VAL A 208 -16.96 -1.18 12.36
N GLY A 209 -16.40 -0.25 13.13
CA GLY A 209 -16.35 -0.28 14.59
C GLY A 209 -15.17 -1.05 15.16
N ALA A 210 -14.41 -1.79 14.34
CA ALA A 210 -13.16 -2.39 14.80
C ALA A 210 -12.08 -1.32 14.94
N SER A 211 -11.28 -1.41 16.00
CA SER A 211 -10.20 -0.47 16.33
C SER A 211 -8.86 -1.16 16.20
N PHE A 212 -7.89 -0.46 15.62
CA PHE A 212 -6.52 -0.92 15.40
C PHE A 212 -5.56 0.22 15.71
N SER A 213 -4.37 -0.10 16.15
CA SER A 213 -3.32 0.91 16.25
C SER A 213 -2.92 1.42 14.86
N ARG A 214 -2.35 2.63 14.79
CA ARG A 214 -1.79 3.19 13.55
C ARG A 214 -0.76 2.24 12.94
N ALA A 215 0.09 1.62 13.77
CA ALA A 215 1.07 0.62 13.34
C ALA A 215 0.41 -0.62 12.73
N GLU A 216 -0.64 -1.18 13.36
CA GLU A 216 -1.37 -2.33 12.83
C GLU A 216 -2.02 -2.02 11.46
N LEU A 217 -2.63 -0.83 11.32
CA LEU A 217 -3.19 -0.41 10.03
C LEU A 217 -2.10 -0.24 8.97
N LEU A 218 -0.95 0.33 9.32
CA LEU A 218 0.18 0.48 8.41
C LEU A 218 0.70 -0.89 7.95
N HIS A 219 0.87 -1.82 8.88
CA HIS A 219 1.28 -3.19 8.61
C HIS A 219 0.30 -3.90 7.66
N LEU A 220 -1.00 -3.84 7.95
CA LEU A 220 -2.03 -4.45 7.11
C LEU A 220 -2.12 -3.81 5.71
N ALA A 221 -1.91 -2.50 5.61
CA ALA A 221 -1.89 -1.79 4.33
C ALA A 221 -0.70 -2.20 3.45
N LEU A 222 0.48 -2.38 4.03
CA LEU A 222 1.69 -2.75 3.30
C LEU A 222 1.72 -4.25 2.96
N MET A 223 1.60 -5.12 3.95
CA MET A 223 1.72 -6.58 3.82
C MET A 223 0.56 -7.19 3.02
N SER A 224 -0.66 -7.02 3.52
CA SER A 224 -1.85 -7.66 2.94
C SER A 224 -2.64 -6.75 1.99
N SER A 225 -2.16 -5.53 1.78
CA SER A 225 -2.77 -4.56 0.88
C SER A 225 -4.21 -4.15 1.26
N GLU A 226 -4.52 -4.12 2.56
CA GLU A 226 -5.86 -3.76 3.06
C GLU A 226 -6.21 -2.30 2.72
N ASN A 227 -7.27 -2.13 1.92
CA ASN A 227 -7.69 -0.81 1.46
C ASN A 227 -8.32 0.03 2.57
N ARG A 228 -9.13 -0.60 3.43
CA ARG A 228 -9.73 0.11 4.57
C ARG A 228 -8.68 0.60 5.56
N ALA A 229 -7.58 -0.14 5.73
CA ALA A 229 -6.46 0.29 6.54
C ALA A 229 -5.80 1.54 5.97
N ALA A 230 -5.47 1.54 4.68
CA ALA A 230 -4.86 2.70 4.02
C ALA A 230 -5.78 3.93 4.03
N HIS A 231 -7.09 3.74 3.81
CA HIS A 231 -8.05 4.83 3.85
C HIS A 231 -8.19 5.40 5.26
N ALA A 232 -8.32 4.55 6.29
CA ALA A 232 -8.42 4.98 7.67
C ALA A 232 -7.17 5.76 8.14
N LEU A 233 -5.98 5.35 7.69
CA LEU A 233 -4.73 6.10 7.94
C LEU A 233 -4.79 7.50 7.32
N GLY A 234 -5.21 7.63 6.07
CA GLY A 234 -5.35 8.93 5.41
C GLY A 234 -6.44 9.80 6.06
N ARG A 235 -7.58 9.22 6.46
CA ARG A 235 -8.66 9.92 7.15
C ARG A 235 -8.23 10.42 8.54
N ALA A 236 -7.41 9.65 9.24
CA ALA A 236 -6.89 10.00 10.58
C ALA A 236 -5.68 10.95 10.54
N TYR A 237 -5.27 11.40 9.36
CA TYR A 237 -4.23 12.41 9.21
C TYR A 237 -4.73 13.80 9.64
N PRO A 238 -3.90 14.67 10.21
CA PRO A 238 -4.29 16.06 10.52
C PRO A 238 -4.82 16.78 9.28
N GLY A 239 -6.06 17.26 9.36
CA GLY A 239 -6.77 17.85 8.22
C GLY A 239 -7.47 16.84 7.30
N GLY A 240 -7.47 15.55 7.65
CA GLY A 240 -8.22 14.49 6.96
C GLY A 240 -7.68 14.12 5.58
N LEU A 241 -8.52 13.45 4.78
CA LEU A 241 -8.12 12.92 3.47
C LEU A 241 -7.61 13.98 2.51
N THR A 242 -8.19 15.18 2.49
CA THR A 242 -7.76 16.25 1.60
C THR A 242 -6.32 16.69 1.90
N ALA A 243 -6.01 16.90 3.18
CA ALA A 243 -4.66 17.25 3.60
C ALA A 243 -3.67 16.10 3.36
N PHE A 244 -4.11 14.85 3.57
CA PHE A 244 -3.31 13.67 3.31
C PHE A 244 -2.92 13.54 1.83
N VAL A 245 -3.88 13.70 0.92
CA VAL A 245 -3.62 13.66 -0.53
C VAL A 245 -2.72 14.82 -0.96
N ALA A 246 -2.89 16.00 -0.39
CA ALA A 246 -1.97 17.11 -0.61
C ALA A 246 -0.54 16.73 -0.19
N ALA A 247 -0.37 16.15 1.02
CA ALA A 247 0.94 15.68 1.51
C ALA A 247 1.55 14.58 0.64
N MET A 248 0.75 13.65 0.08
CA MET A 248 1.23 12.64 -0.87
C MET A 248 1.83 13.30 -2.13
N ASN A 249 1.16 14.31 -2.68
CA ASN A 249 1.63 15.02 -3.87
C ASN A 249 2.81 15.95 -3.55
N ASP A 250 2.86 16.56 -2.35
CA ASP A 250 4.01 17.32 -1.88
C ASP A 250 5.24 16.43 -1.75
N LYS A 251 5.06 15.23 -1.19
CA LYS A 251 6.12 14.23 -1.11
C LYS A 251 6.60 13.78 -2.49
N ALA A 252 5.68 13.55 -3.43
CA ALA A 252 6.04 13.22 -4.80
C ALA A 252 6.91 14.32 -5.44
N ARG A 253 6.54 15.60 -5.27
CA ARG A 253 7.35 16.71 -5.74
C ARG A 253 8.73 16.77 -5.09
N SER A 254 8.81 16.57 -3.78
CA SER A 254 10.09 16.54 -3.04
C SER A 254 11.02 15.44 -3.51
N LEU A 255 10.47 14.30 -3.91
CA LEU A 255 11.20 13.17 -4.49
C LEU A 255 11.47 13.32 -6.00
N ARG A 256 11.07 14.45 -6.62
CA ARG A 256 11.20 14.71 -8.06
C ARG A 256 10.44 13.71 -8.95
N MET A 257 9.34 13.18 -8.47
CA MET A 257 8.44 12.27 -9.19
C MET A 257 7.55 13.07 -10.15
N SER A 258 8.14 13.57 -11.22
CA SER A 258 7.50 14.55 -12.13
C SER A 258 6.36 13.97 -12.98
N SER A 259 6.31 12.64 -13.13
CA SER A 259 5.27 11.92 -13.89
C SER A 259 4.27 11.21 -12.98
N SER A 260 4.12 11.68 -11.72
CA SER A 260 3.28 11.03 -10.72
C SER A 260 2.23 11.96 -10.16
N SER A 261 1.05 11.40 -9.86
CA SER A 261 -0.05 12.09 -9.20
C SER A 261 -0.83 11.12 -8.31
N PHE A 262 -1.25 11.59 -7.14
CA PHE A 262 -2.00 10.81 -6.17
C PHE A 262 -3.34 11.47 -5.90
N ALA A 263 -4.44 10.71 -6.04
CA ALA A 263 -5.80 11.17 -5.83
C ALA A 263 -6.41 10.64 -4.51
N GLU A 264 -5.87 9.51 -3.97
CA GLU A 264 -6.37 8.91 -2.74
C GLU A 264 -5.33 7.89 -2.17
N PRO A 265 -5.46 7.45 -0.89
CA PRO A 265 -4.40 6.69 -0.21
C PRO A 265 -4.34 5.20 -0.53
N THR A 266 -5.31 4.63 -1.26
CA THR A 266 -5.43 3.17 -1.41
C THR A 266 -4.90 2.61 -2.72
N GLY A 267 -4.97 3.39 -3.80
CA GLY A 267 -4.68 2.96 -5.17
C GLY A 267 -5.85 2.24 -5.85
N LEU A 268 -7.08 2.40 -5.36
CA LEU A 268 -8.28 1.92 -6.05
C LEU A 268 -8.65 2.80 -7.23
N SER A 269 -8.36 4.10 -7.13
CA SER A 269 -8.55 5.03 -8.22
C SER A 269 -7.47 4.87 -9.29
N SER A 270 -7.89 4.79 -10.56
CA SER A 270 -6.98 4.84 -11.71
C SER A 270 -6.32 6.21 -11.92
N ALA A 271 -6.73 7.24 -11.18
CA ALA A 271 -6.10 8.54 -11.14
C ALA A 271 -4.80 8.57 -10.32
N ASN A 272 -4.54 7.53 -9.52
CA ASN A 272 -3.21 7.33 -8.92
C ASN A 272 -2.27 6.79 -9.99
N VAL A 273 -1.44 7.66 -10.53
CA VAL A 273 -0.52 7.34 -11.63
C VAL A 273 0.92 7.64 -11.27
N ALA A 274 1.83 6.85 -11.79
CA ALA A 274 3.28 7.11 -11.72
C ALA A 274 4.01 6.39 -12.84
N SER A 275 5.19 6.91 -13.21
CA SER A 275 6.11 6.20 -14.10
C SER A 275 6.97 5.20 -13.31
N PRO A 276 7.50 4.14 -13.96
CA PRO A 276 8.47 3.24 -13.31
C PRO A 276 9.68 3.98 -12.75
N ARG A 277 10.16 5.01 -13.44
CA ARG A 277 11.29 5.85 -12.98
C ARG A 277 10.97 6.56 -11.68
N ASP A 278 9.79 7.17 -11.58
CA ASP A 278 9.34 7.84 -10.35
C ASP A 278 9.11 6.84 -9.21
N LEU A 279 8.59 5.66 -9.53
CA LEU A 279 8.42 4.61 -8.52
C LEU A 279 9.74 4.06 -7.99
N ALA A 280 10.81 4.04 -8.79
CA ALA A 280 12.13 3.69 -8.29
C ALA A 280 12.61 4.70 -7.24
N LEU A 281 12.38 6.00 -7.46
CA LEU A 281 12.67 7.05 -6.46
C LEU A 281 11.83 6.87 -5.19
N LEU A 282 10.55 6.53 -5.34
CA LEU A 282 9.65 6.27 -4.21
C LEU A 282 10.13 5.06 -3.38
N VAL A 283 10.49 3.96 -4.02
CA VAL A 283 10.97 2.75 -3.36
C VAL A 283 12.29 3.03 -2.63
N ASN A 284 13.21 3.77 -3.25
CA ASN A 284 14.46 4.16 -2.63
C ASN A 284 14.22 4.98 -1.35
N ALA A 285 13.34 5.99 -1.41
CA ALA A 285 12.98 6.78 -0.24
C ALA A 285 12.28 5.92 0.85
N ALA A 286 11.34 5.06 0.45
CA ALA A 286 10.61 4.18 1.35
C ALA A 286 11.51 3.18 2.08
N HIS A 287 12.54 2.68 1.40
CA HIS A 287 13.52 1.74 1.98
C HIS A 287 14.32 2.35 3.15
N GLY A 288 14.40 3.67 3.25
CA GLY A 288 14.98 4.36 4.41
C GLY A 288 14.22 4.12 5.73
N PHE A 289 12.95 3.75 5.67
CA PHE A 289 12.11 3.54 6.86
C PHE A 289 12.11 2.06 7.27
N SER A 290 12.63 1.75 8.47
CA SER A 290 12.69 0.36 8.99
C SER A 290 11.31 -0.31 9.02
N LEU A 291 10.26 0.39 9.48
CA LEU A 291 8.89 -0.14 9.53
C LEU A 291 8.32 -0.44 8.15
N ILE A 292 8.67 0.32 7.11
CA ILE A 292 8.23 0.00 5.75
C ILE A 292 8.91 -1.28 5.27
N ARG A 293 10.21 -1.43 5.51
CA ARG A 293 10.93 -2.67 5.19
C ARG A 293 10.31 -3.87 5.88
N GLU A 294 10.17 -3.81 7.19
CA GLU A 294 9.60 -4.87 8.02
C GLU A 294 8.18 -5.23 7.56
N PHE A 295 7.25 -4.28 7.60
CA PHE A 295 5.84 -4.54 7.32
C PHE A 295 5.56 -4.96 5.88
N SER A 296 6.33 -4.48 4.91
CA SER A 296 6.11 -4.84 3.51
C SER A 296 6.66 -6.22 3.15
N THR A 297 7.61 -6.75 3.92
CA THR A 297 8.25 -8.05 3.67
C THR A 297 7.78 -9.17 4.59
N ASP A 298 7.04 -8.85 5.66
CA ASP A 298 6.42 -9.85 6.52
C ASP A 298 5.58 -10.83 5.71
N ARG A 299 5.69 -12.12 6.06
CA ARG A 299 4.99 -13.21 5.36
C ARG A 299 3.52 -13.24 5.68
N GLU A 300 3.20 -13.09 6.96
CA GLU A 300 1.83 -13.13 7.48
C GLU A 300 1.75 -12.49 8.86
N ALA A 301 0.54 -12.08 9.24
CA ALA A 301 0.24 -11.57 10.57
C ALA A 301 -1.11 -12.13 11.06
N ILE A 302 -1.22 -12.33 12.37
CA ILE A 302 -2.47 -12.68 13.03
C ILE A 302 -2.94 -11.46 13.82
N VAL A 303 -4.06 -10.90 13.43
CA VAL A 303 -4.62 -9.69 14.02
C VAL A 303 -6.00 -9.99 14.59
N ARG A 304 -6.34 -9.38 15.73
CA ARG A 304 -7.66 -9.54 16.36
C ARG A 304 -8.66 -8.56 15.74
N VAL A 305 -9.66 -9.10 15.03
CA VAL A 305 -10.72 -8.32 14.37
C VAL A 305 -12.06 -8.65 15.03
N GLY A 306 -12.66 -7.69 15.74
CA GLY A 306 -13.94 -7.89 16.41
C GLY A 306 -13.93 -9.08 17.39
N GLY A 307 -12.85 -9.24 18.16
CA GLY A 307 -12.68 -10.30 19.15
C GLY A 307 -12.23 -11.66 18.60
N ARG A 308 -12.11 -11.82 17.26
CA ARG A 308 -11.65 -13.07 16.61
C ARG A 308 -10.28 -12.88 15.99
N GLN A 309 -9.41 -13.87 16.11
CA GLN A 309 -8.14 -13.90 15.39
C GLN A 309 -8.39 -14.11 13.90
N GLN A 310 -7.72 -13.29 13.08
CA GLN A 310 -7.74 -13.39 11.63
C GLN A 310 -6.32 -13.36 11.09
N GLN A 311 -5.99 -14.31 10.23
CA GLN A 311 -4.71 -14.39 9.56
C GLN A 311 -4.75 -13.54 8.27
N PHE A 312 -3.75 -12.69 8.12
CA PHE A 312 -3.46 -11.92 6.91
C PHE A 312 -2.15 -12.42 6.32
N ARG A 313 -2.04 -12.46 5.01
CA ARG A 313 -0.84 -12.94 4.31
C ARG A 313 -0.34 -11.89 3.34
N ASN A 314 0.96 -11.87 3.14
CA ASN A 314 1.58 -11.01 2.14
C ASN A 314 1.01 -11.32 0.74
N THR A 315 0.75 -10.26 -0.02
CA THR A 315 0.21 -10.37 -1.38
C THR A 315 1.28 -10.75 -2.41
N ASN A 316 2.57 -10.59 -2.08
CA ASN A 316 3.68 -11.06 -2.92
C ASN A 316 4.06 -12.50 -2.54
N ALA A 317 4.02 -13.44 -3.49
CA ALA A 317 4.42 -14.82 -3.25
C ALA A 317 5.92 -14.94 -2.97
N LEU A 318 6.75 -14.04 -3.53
CA LEU A 318 8.21 -14.05 -3.36
C LEU A 318 8.65 -13.85 -1.90
N THR A 319 7.84 -13.16 -1.07
CA THR A 319 8.14 -13.02 0.36
C THR A 319 8.00 -14.33 1.13
N ARG A 320 7.28 -15.31 0.58
CA ARG A 320 6.93 -16.55 1.29
C ARG A 320 7.81 -17.74 0.94
N ASP A 321 8.37 -17.79 -0.26
CA ASP A 321 9.18 -18.94 -0.71
C ASP A 321 10.61 -18.92 -0.16
N GLY A 322 11.10 -17.76 0.32
CA GLY A 322 12.40 -17.61 0.93
C GLY A 322 13.58 -17.62 -0.07
N SER A 323 13.29 -17.65 -1.38
CA SER A 323 14.33 -17.62 -2.43
C SER A 323 14.81 -16.22 -2.76
N TRP A 324 14.13 -15.20 -2.23
CA TRP A 324 14.42 -13.78 -2.43
C TRP A 324 14.76 -13.10 -1.12
N GLU A 325 15.85 -12.37 -1.10
CA GLU A 325 16.20 -11.44 -0.03
C GLU A 325 15.61 -10.07 -0.34
N LEU A 326 14.43 -9.80 0.25
CA LEU A 326 13.64 -8.60 -0.02
C LEU A 326 13.76 -7.61 1.13
N GLY A 327 14.18 -6.39 0.83
CA GLY A 327 14.16 -5.27 1.77
C GLY A 327 12.87 -4.45 1.71
N LEU A 328 12.13 -4.51 0.59
CA LEU A 328 10.82 -3.89 0.44
C LEU A 328 10.01 -4.61 -0.63
N SER A 329 8.69 -4.72 -0.46
CA SER A 329 7.83 -5.30 -1.47
C SER A 329 6.41 -4.71 -1.45
N LYS A 330 5.86 -4.38 -2.62
CA LYS A 330 4.45 -4.05 -2.74
C LYS A 330 3.86 -4.46 -4.08
N THR A 331 2.74 -5.20 -4.04
CA THR A 331 1.97 -5.56 -5.22
C THR A 331 0.81 -4.58 -5.45
N GLY A 332 0.37 -4.46 -6.70
CA GLY A 332 -0.81 -3.71 -7.08
C GLY A 332 -1.66 -4.44 -8.12
N PHE A 333 -2.98 -4.21 -8.08
CA PHE A 333 -3.90 -4.66 -9.11
C PHE A 333 -5.20 -3.87 -9.08
N ILE A 334 -5.54 -3.24 -10.18
CA ILE A 334 -6.87 -2.86 -10.65
C ILE A 334 -6.93 -3.16 -12.15
N ARG A 335 -8.11 -3.17 -12.77
CA ARG A 335 -8.24 -3.50 -14.20
C ARG A 335 -7.43 -2.56 -15.10
N ASP A 336 -7.42 -1.28 -14.79
CA ASP A 336 -6.69 -0.27 -15.56
C ASP A 336 -5.17 -0.36 -15.40
N ALA A 337 -4.68 -0.83 -14.25
CA ALA A 337 -3.26 -0.94 -13.94
C ALA A 337 -2.63 -2.28 -14.35
N GLY A 338 -3.43 -3.33 -14.57
CA GLY A 338 -2.88 -4.69 -14.66
C GLY A 338 -2.20 -5.15 -13.36
N LYS A 339 -1.35 -6.15 -13.42
CA LYS A 339 -0.60 -6.63 -12.25
C LYS A 339 0.71 -5.86 -12.11
N CYS A 340 0.88 -5.17 -10.99
CA CYS A 340 2.05 -4.35 -10.67
C CYS A 340 2.86 -4.96 -9.52
N LEU A 341 4.15 -4.68 -9.50
CA LEU A 341 5.05 -5.02 -8.40
C LEU A 341 6.18 -3.98 -8.32
N VAL A 342 6.45 -3.50 -7.13
CA VAL A 342 7.71 -2.84 -6.81
C VAL A 342 8.40 -3.62 -5.71
N MET A 343 9.72 -3.69 -5.76
CA MET A 343 10.53 -4.32 -4.72
C MET A 343 11.94 -3.73 -4.69
N GLN A 344 12.52 -3.75 -3.52
CA GLN A 344 13.96 -3.67 -3.31
C GLN A 344 14.41 -5.08 -2.92
N ALA A 345 15.47 -5.55 -3.51
CA ALA A 345 16.02 -6.88 -3.28
C ALA A 345 17.55 -6.86 -3.31
N ASN A 346 18.15 -7.73 -2.51
CA ASN A 346 19.57 -8.08 -2.68
C ASN A 346 19.69 -9.25 -3.67
N ILE A 347 20.43 -9.07 -4.74
CA ILE A 347 20.70 -10.08 -5.75
C ILE A 347 22.20 -10.16 -5.94
N ASP A 348 22.79 -11.26 -5.46
CA ASP A 348 24.23 -11.52 -5.57
C ASP A 348 25.09 -10.37 -5.00
N ASP A 349 24.80 -9.96 -3.77
CA ASP A 349 25.45 -8.86 -3.04
C ASP A 349 25.23 -7.46 -3.65
N ARG A 350 24.27 -7.32 -4.56
CA ARG A 350 23.87 -6.05 -5.15
C ARG A 350 22.44 -5.68 -4.75
N ASP A 351 22.28 -4.52 -4.12
CA ASP A 351 20.97 -4.00 -3.79
C ASP A 351 20.34 -3.34 -5.02
N VAL A 352 19.20 -3.85 -5.46
CA VAL A 352 18.52 -3.40 -6.65
C VAL A 352 17.07 -3.01 -6.37
N ILE A 353 16.58 -1.99 -7.06
CA ILE A 353 15.19 -1.62 -7.08
C ILE A 353 14.58 -2.11 -8.39
N ILE A 354 13.49 -2.87 -8.30
CA ILE A 354 12.78 -3.43 -9.45
C ILE A 354 11.34 -2.92 -9.44
N VAL A 355 10.94 -2.30 -10.54
CA VAL A 355 9.59 -1.81 -10.79
C VAL A 355 9.03 -2.50 -12.02
N MET A 356 7.86 -3.12 -11.88
CA MET A 356 7.15 -3.78 -12.99
C MET A 356 5.69 -3.35 -12.97
N LEU A 357 5.21 -2.73 -14.03
CA LEU A 357 3.84 -2.28 -14.19
C LEU A 357 3.14 -3.01 -15.33
N ASP A 358 1.85 -3.27 -15.11
CA ASP A 358 0.93 -3.78 -16.12
C ASP A 358 1.35 -5.14 -16.73
N ALA A 359 1.70 -6.11 -15.89
CA ALA A 359 1.79 -7.50 -16.33
C ALA A 359 0.39 -8.11 -16.49
N GLU A 360 0.23 -9.01 -17.45
CA GLU A 360 -1.05 -9.64 -17.82
C GLU A 360 -1.64 -10.55 -16.74
N GLY A 361 -0.80 -11.04 -15.82
CA GLY A 361 -1.23 -11.95 -14.76
C GLY A 361 -0.17 -12.11 -13.68
N SER A 362 -0.55 -12.63 -12.53
CA SER A 362 0.38 -12.82 -11.41
C SER A 362 1.52 -13.77 -11.76
N ALA A 363 1.24 -14.85 -12.49
CA ALA A 363 2.28 -15.80 -12.93
C ALA A 363 3.28 -15.14 -13.89
N LYS A 364 2.79 -14.32 -14.85
CA LYS A 364 3.65 -13.60 -15.79
C LYS A 364 4.51 -12.55 -15.08
N ARG A 365 3.94 -11.82 -14.12
CA ARG A 365 4.69 -10.87 -13.29
C ARG A 365 5.82 -11.55 -12.50
N LEU A 366 5.55 -12.72 -11.88
CA LEU A 366 6.57 -13.48 -11.18
C LEU A 366 7.64 -14.01 -12.13
N ALA A 367 7.25 -14.48 -13.32
CA ALA A 367 8.19 -14.92 -14.34
C ALA A 367 9.10 -13.77 -14.82
N ASP A 368 8.57 -12.54 -14.91
CA ASP A 368 9.38 -11.37 -15.23
C ASP A 368 10.41 -11.09 -14.13
N ALA A 369 10.01 -11.14 -12.86
CA ALA A 369 10.94 -10.98 -11.72
C ALA A 369 12.09 -12.00 -11.80
N GLU A 370 11.78 -13.28 -12.05
CA GLU A 370 12.79 -14.33 -12.18
C GLU A 370 13.68 -14.17 -13.43
N ARG A 371 13.16 -13.61 -14.52
CA ARG A 371 13.99 -13.28 -15.69
C ARG A 371 14.97 -12.16 -15.39
N ILE A 372 14.50 -11.10 -14.73
CA ILE A 372 15.33 -9.97 -14.31
C ILE A 372 16.43 -10.46 -13.36
N ARG A 373 16.10 -11.27 -12.35
CA ARG A 373 17.07 -11.83 -11.41
C ARG A 373 18.18 -12.60 -12.12
N ARG A 374 17.80 -13.56 -12.98
CA ARG A 374 18.77 -14.35 -13.74
C ARG A 374 19.63 -13.50 -14.66
N TRP A 375 19.04 -12.52 -15.31
CA TRP A 375 19.78 -11.60 -16.17
C TRP A 375 20.83 -10.80 -15.37
N LEU A 376 20.47 -10.27 -14.21
CA LEU A 376 21.40 -9.56 -13.32
C LEU A 376 22.58 -10.44 -12.90
N SER A 377 22.33 -11.71 -12.54
CA SER A 377 23.40 -12.65 -12.19
C SER A 377 24.35 -12.91 -13.36
N ILE A 378 23.83 -13.08 -14.58
CA ILE A 378 24.64 -13.30 -15.80
C ILE A 378 25.48 -12.05 -16.13
N GLU A 379 24.89 -10.85 -16.05
CA GLU A 379 25.63 -9.61 -16.34
C GLU A 379 26.78 -9.37 -15.35
N ARG A 380 26.53 -9.65 -14.06
CA ARG A 380 27.60 -9.60 -13.05
C ARG A 380 28.77 -10.55 -13.41
N ASP A 381 28.46 -11.79 -13.77
CA ASP A 381 29.49 -12.79 -14.10
C ASP A 381 30.29 -12.40 -15.35
N ARG A 382 29.64 -11.78 -16.34
CA ARG A 382 30.31 -11.21 -17.52
C ARG A 382 31.26 -10.08 -17.15
N GLN A 383 30.82 -9.15 -16.29
CA GLN A 383 31.66 -8.06 -15.82
C GLN A 383 32.87 -8.58 -15.03
N ALA A 384 32.63 -9.53 -14.12
CA ALA A 384 33.71 -10.15 -13.35
C ALA A 384 34.74 -10.92 -14.22
N GLY A 385 34.27 -11.55 -15.30
CA GLY A 385 35.13 -12.25 -16.28
C GLY A 385 35.97 -11.29 -17.13
N SER A 386 35.44 -10.10 -17.46
CA SER A 386 36.16 -9.10 -18.25
C SER A 386 37.35 -8.43 -17.51
N PHE A 387 37.35 -8.46 -16.16
CA PHE A 387 38.46 -7.96 -15.34
C PHE A 387 39.59 -8.98 -15.13
N ARG A 388 39.40 -10.24 -15.55
CA ARG A 388 40.40 -11.32 -15.39
C ARG A 388 41.14 -11.66 -16.68
N SER A 389 40.74 -11.07 -17.80
CA SER A 389 41.39 -11.18 -19.11
C SER A 389 42.25 -9.95 -19.43
#